data_91a9171570042d2f293d121b89ab59de
#
_entry.id   91a9171570042d2f293d121b89ab59de
#
_cell.length_a   1.000
_cell.length_b   1.000
_cell.length_c   1.000
_cell.angle_alpha   90.00
_cell.angle_beta   90.00
_cell.angle_gamma   90.00
#
_symmetry.space_group_name_H-M   'P 1'
#
loop_
_entity.id
_entity.type
_entity.pdbx_description
1 polymer ?
#
loop_
_entity_poly.entity_id
_entity_poly.type
_entity_poly.pdbx_seq_one_letter_code
_entity_poly.pdbx_strand_id
1 'polypeptide(L)'
;MTPSRQTDLLERAQRRFARRQRSVRRRSWLPWLVGTVVVLLLGGLVWLAYFSAVLAVSSVEVRGNRTVPQATVLRSAAVPTGTPLARVDTGAIADRVRQITAVADVRVSRSWPDRVVLTVTERAAVVAVTIGERYELVDAAGVSFRITDRRPDGLPQAKVGGPRRDVTLRSVVAVSAALPDQLRGRVRLISAASPDSIGLDLDSGVKVVWGSAERSDRKAEVLLALMRRPAEVYDVSAPDLPVTQGEKR
;
A
#
# COMPACT_ATOMS: atom_id res chain seq x y z
N MET A 1 -64.81 77.98 -3.91
CA MET A 1 -64.03 77.39 -2.83
C MET A 1 -63.65 75.97 -3.21
N THR A 2 -62.41 75.72 -3.48
CA THR A 2 -61.93 74.50 -4.17
C THR A 2 -61.27 73.53 -3.17
N PRO A 3 -61.81 72.31 -3.00
CA PRO A 3 -61.16 71.27 -2.17
C PRO A 3 -60.73 70.08 -3.04
N SER A 4 -60.17 70.30 -4.26
CA SER A 4 -59.86 69.16 -5.13
C SER A 4 -58.33 68.84 -5.30
N ARG A 5 -57.47 69.67 -4.76
CA ARG A 5 -55.98 69.45 -4.95
C ARG A 5 -55.29 68.61 -3.85
N GLN A 6 -55.90 68.54 -2.64
CA GLN A 6 -55.31 67.78 -1.53
C GLN A 6 -55.60 66.28 -1.61
N THR A 7 -56.78 65.90 -2.10
CA THR A 7 -57.16 64.50 -2.27
C THR A 7 -56.34 63.77 -3.35
N ASP A 8 -55.97 64.45 -4.45
CA ASP A 8 -55.17 63.92 -5.54
C ASP A 8 -53.71 63.65 -5.12
N LEU A 9 -53.17 64.44 -4.22
CA LEU A 9 -51.79 64.25 -3.73
C LEU A 9 -51.69 63.06 -2.77
N LEU A 10 -52.69 62.83 -1.95
CA LEU A 10 -52.77 61.68 -1.03
C LEU A 10 -53.00 60.36 -1.77
N GLU A 11 -53.82 60.36 -2.80
CA GLU A 11 -53.97 59.15 -3.64
C GLU A 11 -52.71 58.77 -4.42
N ARG A 12 -52.00 59.77 -4.94
CA ARG A 12 -50.69 59.53 -5.62
C ARG A 12 -49.61 59.01 -4.69
N ALA A 13 -49.57 59.50 -3.44
CA ALA A 13 -48.68 59.03 -2.41
C ALA A 13 -48.98 57.55 -2.02
N GLN A 14 -50.26 57.23 -1.80
CA GLN A 14 -50.68 55.87 -1.46
C GLN A 14 -50.39 54.83 -2.58
N ARG A 15 -50.55 55.24 -3.85
CA ARG A 15 -50.21 54.33 -5.00
C ARG A 15 -48.73 54.09 -5.16
N ARG A 16 -47.88 55.07 -4.77
CA ARG A 16 -46.38 54.90 -4.74
C ARG A 16 -45.94 54.00 -3.61
N PHE A 17 -46.55 54.07 -2.43
CA PHE A 17 -46.25 53.21 -1.28
C PHE A 17 -46.66 51.76 -1.56
N ALA A 18 -47.82 51.52 -2.16
CA ALA A 18 -48.31 50.18 -2.50
C ALA A 18 -47.44 49.45 -3.57
N ARG A 19 -46.86 50.23 -4.51
CA ARG A 19 -45.94 49.66 -5.50
C ARG A 19 -44.56 49.30 -4.91
N ARG A 20 -44.06 50.08 -3.95
CA ARG A 20 -42.79 49.81 -3.23
C ARG A 20 -42.91 48.56 -2.34
N GLN A 21 -44.00 48.39 -1.64
CA GLN A 21 -44.21 47.21 -0.79
C GLN A 21 -44.30 45.90 -1.58
N ARG A 22 -44.88 45.92 -2.78
CA ARG A 22 -44.92 44.72 -3.66
C ARG A 22 -43.54 44.33 -4.21
N SER A 23 -42.65 45.27 -4.48
CA SER A 23 -41.31 45.03 -5.00
C SER A 23 -40.34 44.48 -3.91
N VAL A 24 -40.47 44.92 -2.67
CA VAL A 24 -39.64 44.44 -1.53
C VAL A 24 -40.07 43.04 -1.12
N ARG A 25 -41.37 42.72 -1.16
CA ARG A 25 -41.85 41.36 -0.81
C ARG A 25 -41.46 40.31 -1.87
N ARG A 26 -41.35 40.69 -3.15
CA ARG A 26 -40.88 39.82 -4.22
C ARG A 26 -39.37 39.54 -4.14
N ARG A 27 -38.59 40.50 -3.65
CA ARG A 27 -37.12 40.39 -3.54
C ARG A 27 -36.70 39.52 -2.34
N SER A 28 -37.53 39.39 -1.31
CA SER A 28 -37.26 38.56 -0.13
C SER A 28 -37.49 37.06 -0.37
N TRP A 29 -38.28 36.68 -1.40
CA TRP A 29 -38.56 35.27 -1.69
C TRP A 29 -37.54 34.67 -2.66
N LEU A 30 -36.85 35.50 -3.44
CA LEU A 30 -35.84 35.05 -4.40
C LEU A 30 -34.70 34.23 -3.77
N PRO A 31 -34.07 34.66 -2.66
CA PRO A 31 -33.02 33.87 -2.01
C PRO A 31 -33.54 32.54 -1.45
N TRP A 32 -34.79 32.51 -0.94
CA TRP A 32 -35.40 31.28 -0.46
C TRP A 32 -35.70 30.32 -1.61
N LEU A 33 -36.20 30.82 -2.72
CA LEU A 33 -36.50 30.03 -3.91
C LEU A 33 -35.18 29.47 -4.53
N VAL A 34 -34.15 30.28 -4.61
CA VAL A 34 -32.81 29.86 -5.06
C VAL A 34 -32.26 28.78 -4.09
N GLY A 35 -32.35 28.99 -2.78
CA GLY A 35 -31.94 28.02 -1.78
C GLY A 35 -32.65 26.68 -1.92
N THR A 36 -34.00 26.72 -2.08
CA THR A 36 -34.79 25.50 -2.30
C THR A 36 -34.39 24.77 -3.58
N VAL A 37 -34.20 25.50 -4.69
CA VAL A 37 -33.75 24.89 -5.96
C VAL A 37 -32.36 24.24 -5.81
N VAL A 38 -31.42 24.92 -5.15
CA VAL A 38 -30.09 24.37 -4.89
C VAL A 38 -30.18 23.09 -4.04
N VAL A 39 -30.98 23.08 -2.99
CA VAL A 39 -31.19 21.88 -2.16
C VAL A 39 -31.80 20.73 -2.97
N LEU A 40 -32.81 21.03 -3.81
CA LEU A 40 -33.43 20.02 -4.67
C LEU A 40 -32.44 19.46 -5.71
N LEU A 41 -31.62 20.32 -6.32
CA LEU A 41 -30.58 19.90 -7.26
C LEU A 41 -29.52 19.03 -6.57
N LEU A 42 -29.03 19.43 -5.39
CA LEU A 42 -28.07 18.63 -4.62
C LEU A 42 -28.69 17.30 -4.18
N GLY A 43 -29.94 17.31 -3.69
CA GLY A 43 -30.69 16.10 -3.34
C GLY A 43 -30.88 15.17 -4.53
N GLY A 44 -31.25 15.73 -5.69
CA GLY A 44 -31.38 14.99 -6.94
C GLY A 44 -30.04 14.37 -7.40
N LEU A 45 -28.93 15.12 -7.27
CA LEU A 45 -27.58 14.62 -7.60
C LEU A 45 -27.16 13.47 -6.68
N VAL A 46 -27.39 13.61 -5.37
CA VAL A 46 -27.12 12.55 -4.39
C VAL A 46 -27.99 11.34 -4.69
N TRP A 47 -29.29 11.54 -4.95
CA TRP A 47 -30.19 10.45 -5.30
C TRP A 47 -29.72 9.74 -6.57
N LEU A 48 -29.31 10.46 -7.61
CA LEU A 48 -28.77 9.92 -8.85
C LEU A 48 -27.51 9.07 -8.56
N ALA A 49 -26.60 9.57 -7.73
CA ALA A 49 -25.36 8.85 -7.41
C ALA A 49 -25.61 7.53 -6.66
N TYR A 50 -26.62 7.47 -5.81
CA TYR A 50 -26.88 6.32 -4.95
C TYR A 50 -27.90 5.32 -5.50
N PHE A 51 -28.77 5.73 -6.43
CA PHE A 51 -29.89 4.91 -6.88
C PHE A 51 -29.98 4.73 -8.40
N SER A 52 -29.19 5.47 -9.19
CA SER A 52 -29.24 5.36 -10.64
C SER A 52 -28.41 4.17 -11.15
N ALA A 53 -29.02 3.42 -12.07
CA ALA A 53 -28.32 2.38 -12.82
C ALA A 53 -27.26 2.94 -13.79
N VAL A 54 -27.32 4.22 -14.16
CA VAL A 54 -26.37 4.89 -15.05
C VAL A 54 -24.99 5.00 -14.41
N LEU A 55 -24.95 5.11 -13.08
CA LEU A 55 -23.70 5.19 -12.29
C LEU A 55 -23.39 3.84 -11.60
N ALA A 56 -23.94 2.74 -12.11
CA ALA A 56 -23.64 1.41 -11.62
C ALA A 56 -22.32 0.89 -12.19
N VAL A 57 -21.62 0.05 -11.41
CA VAL A 57 -20.37 -0.58 -11.84
C VAL A 57 -20.59 -1.42 -13.09
N SER A 58 -20.01 -1.01 -14.20
CA SER A 58 -20.02 -1.74 -15.47
C SER A 58 -18.68 -2.43 -15.73
N SER A 59 -17.58 -1.89 -15.21
CA SER A 59 -16.24 -2.39 -15.49
C SER A 59 -15.32 -2.35 -14.28
N VAL A 60 -14.39 -3.31 -14.23
CA VAL A 60 -13.35 -3.39 -13.21
C VAL A 60 -11.99 -3.45 -13.91
N GLU A 61 -11.13 -2.51 -13.56
CA GLU A 61 -9.78 -2.42 -14.11
C GLU A 61 -8.75 -2.82 -13.04
N VAL A 62 -7.82 -3.71 -13.39
CA VAL A 62 -6.71 -4.13 -12.51
C VAL A 62 -5.41 -3.55 -13.05
N ARG A 63 -4.64 -2.90 -12.17
CA ARG A 63 -3.34 -2.31 -12.49
C ARG A 63 -2.27 -2.81 -11.51
N GLY A 64 -1.01 -2.85 -11.98
CA GLY A 64 0.15 -3.17 -11.15
C GLY A 64 0.39 -4.67 -10.96
N ASN A 65 -0.48 -5.54 -11.43
CA ASN A 65 -0.24 -6.97 -11.44
C ASN A 65 0.76 -7.34 -12.55
N ARG A 66 1.78 -8.13 -12.19
CA ARG A 66 2.83 -8.63 -13.09
C ARG A 66 2.86 -10.14 -13.14
N THR A 67 2.85 -10.76 -11.97
CA THR A 67 2.96 -12.20 -11.78
C THR A 67 1.66 -12.82 -11.29
N VAL A 68 0.80 -12.04 -10.63
CA VAL A 68 -0.54 -12.50 -10.23
C VAL A 68 -1.49 -12.36 -11.42
N PRO A 69 -2.14 -13.45 -11.88
CA PRO A 69 -3.08 -13.36 -12.98
C PRO A 69 -4.23 -12.41 -12.67
N GLN A 70 -4.57 -11.53 -13.61
CA GLN A 70 -5.68 -10.57 -13.47
C GLN A 70 -7.00 -11.28 -13.09
N ALA A 71 -7.27 -12.44 -13.68
CA ALA A 71 -8.47 -13.24 -13.38
C ALA A 71 -8.52 -13.66 -11.89
N THR A 72 -7.38 -13.90 -11.25
CA THR A 72 -7.32 -14.26 -9.83
C THR A 72 -7.66 -13.04 -8.97
N VAL A 73 -7.11 -11.86 -9.30
CA VAL A 73 -7.43 -10.61 -8.60
C VAL A 73 -8.92 -10.29 -8.73
N LEU A 74 -9.49 -10.37 -9.93
CA LEU A 74 -10.91 -10.10 -10.18
C LEU A 74 -11.84 -11.05 -9.41
N ARG A 75 -11.52 -12.34 -9.36
CA ARG A 75 -12.29 -13.33 -8.59
C ARG A 75 -12.23 -13.06 -7.10
N SER A 76 -11.05 -12.77 -6.54
CA SER A 76 -10.91 -12.43 -5.13
C SER A 76 -11.60 -11.12 -4.78
N ALA A 77 -11.52 -10.12 -5.64
CA ALA A 77 -12.15 -8.82 -5.46
C ALA A 77 -13.67 -8.95 -5.34
N ALA A 78 -14.30 -9.87 -6.10
CA ALA A 78 -15.74 -10.10 -6.14
C ALA A 78 -16.53 -8.78 -6.17
N VAL A 79 -16.16 -7.89 -7.11
CA VAL A 79 -16.81 -6.56 -7.24
C VAL A 79 -18.25 -6.74 -7.69
N PRO A 80 -19.25 -6.20 -6.98
CA PRO A 80 -20.64 -6.34 -7.36
C PRO A 80 -20.94 -5.44 -8.57
N THR A 81 -21.02 -6.02 -9.75
CA THR A 81 -21.46 -5.33 -10.98
C THR A 81 -22.95 -4.99 -10.89
N GLY A 82 -23.37 -3.88 -11.53
CA GLY A 82 -24.75 -3.39 -11.47
C GLY A 82 -25.11 -2.64 -10.18
N THR A 83 -24.21 -2.58 -9.19
CA THR A 83 -24.41 -1.79 -7.98
C THR A 83 -23.95 -0.34 -8.22
N PRO A 84 -24.72 0.69 -7.79
CA PRO A 84 -24.28 2.09 -7.89
C PRO A 84 -22.89 2.30 -7.29
N LEU A 85 -22.02 2.96 -8.03
CA LEU A 85 -20.60 3.11 -7.69
C LEU A 85 -20.39 3.75 -6.29
N ALA A 86 -21.28 4.68 -5.90
CA ALA A 86 -21.25 5.31 -4.58
C ALA A 86 -21.47 4.31 -3.43
N ARG A 87 -22.18 3.21 -3.67
CA ARG A 87 -22.50 2.17 -2.66
C ARG A 87 -21.48 1.05 -2.58
N VAL A 88 -20.52 0.98 -3.50
CA VAL A 88 -19.48 -0.06 -3.50
C VAL A 88 -18.57 0.09 -2.29
N ASP A 89 -18.47 -0.95 -1.48
CA ASP A 89 -17.54 -1.00 -0.36
C ASP A 89 -16.12 -1.33 -0.86
N THR A 90 -15.34 -0.27 -1.06
CA THR A 90 -13.95 -0.39 -1.53
C THR A 90 -13.03 -1.01 -0.48
N GLY A 91 -13.34 -0.86 0.81
CA GLY A 91 -12.59 -1.47 1.91
C GLY A 91 -12.73 -2.99 1.91
N ALA A 92 -13.97 -3.49 1.90
CA ALA A 92 -14.22 -4.93 1.85
C ALA A 92 -13.62 -5.60 0.60
N ILE A 93 -13.61 -4.90 -0.55
CA ILE A 93 -12.95 -5.38 -1.77
C ILE A 93 -11.42 -5.46 -1.55
N ALA A 94 -10.83 -4.42 -0.99
CA ALA A 94 -9.40 -4.39 -0.71
C ALA A 94 -8.99 -5.53 0.24
N ASP A 95 -9.76 -5.78 1.29
CA ASP A 95 -9.48 -6.83 2.27
C ASP A 95 -9.53 -8.23 1.63
N ARG A 96 -10.47 -8.47 0.72
CA ARG A 96 -10.51 -9.74 -0.03
C ARG A 96 -9.30 -9.93 -0.93
N VAL A 97 -8.86 -8.88 -1.63
CA VAL A 97 -7.68 -8.96 -2.51
C VAL A 97 -6.39 -9.12 -1.70
N ARG A 98 -6.27 -8.52 -0.51
CA ARG A 98 -5.11 -8.70 0.40
C ARG A 98 -4.96 -10.15 0.88
N GLN A 99 -6.00 -10.97 0.82
CA GLN A 99 -5.89 -12.40 1.15
C GLN A 99 -5.05 -13.20 0.12
N ILE A 100 -4.81 -12.65 -1.06
CA ILE A 100 -3.88 -13.23 -2.02
C ILE A 100 -2.46 -13.06 -1.47
N THR A 101 -1.81 -14.14 -1.07
CA THR A 101 -0.50 -14.12 -0.39
C THR A 101 0.57 -13.35 -1.15
N ALA A 102 0.53 -13.38 -2.50
CA ALA A 102 1.46 -12.67 -3.37
C ALA A 102 1.21 -11.14 -3.46
N VAL A 103 0.12 -10.64 -2.87
CA VAL A 103 -0.21 -9.20 -2.83
C VAL A 103 0.34 -8.59 -1.54
N ALA A 104 1.16 -7.55 -1.67
CA ALA A 104 1.66 -6.77 -0.53
C ALA A 104 0.64 -5.73 -0.09
N ASP A 105 0.05 -5.03 -1.05
CA ASP A 105 -1.00 -4.03 -0.80
C ASP A 105 -1.92 -3.89 -2.02
N VAL A 106 -3.12 -3.38 -1.76
CA VAL A 106 -4.08 -3.03 -2.81
C VAL A 106 -4.81 -1.75 -2.47
N ARG A 107 -4.90 -0.87 -3.45
CA ARG A 107 -5.73 0.33 -3.38
C ARG A 107 -6.91 0.17 -4.32
N VAL A 108 -8.10 0.31 -3.77
CA VAL A 108 -9.36 0.27 -4.53
C VAL A 108 -9.90 1.68 -4.62
N SER A 109 -10.17 2.14 -5.84
CA SER A 109 -10.71 3.47 -6.10
C SER A 109 -11.90 3.42 -7.04
N ARG A 110 -12.82 4.36 -6.83
CA ARG A 110 -13.96 4.58 -7.71
C ARG A 110 -13.54 5.54 -8.82
N SER A 111 -13.69 5.11 -10.06
CA SER A 111 -13.46 5.94 -11.25
C SER A 111 -14.79 6.21 -11.94
N TRP A 112 -15.31 7.39 -11.71
CA TRP A 112 -16.60 7.82 -12.27
C TRP A 112 -16.56 7.84 -13.80
N PRO A 113 -17.67 7.49 -14.50
CA PRO A 113 -19.02 7.29 -13.92
C PRO A 113 -19.32 5.87 -13.40
N ASP A 114 -18.61 4.81 -13.85
CA ASP A 114 -19.08 3.42 -13.74
C ASP A 114 -17.97 2.37 -13.53
N ARG A 115 -16.77 2.80 -13.13
CA ARG A 115 -15.60 1.92 -13.07
C ARG A 115 -15.02 1.81 -11.66
N VAL A 116 -14.59 0.61 -11.29
CA VAL A 116 -13.74 0.34 -10.12
C VAL A 116 -12.32 0.05 -10.59
N VAL A 117 -11.32 0.74 -10.02
CA VAL A 117 -9.90 0.52 -10.32
C VAL A 117 -9.21 -0.10 -9.12
N LEU A 118 -8.61 -1.28 -9.34
CA LEU A 118 -7.82 -2.04 -8.37
C LEU A 118 -6.34 -1.83 -8.70
N THR A 119 -5.61 -1.08 -7.88
CA THR A 119 -4.15 -0.94 -8.02
C THR A 119 -3.49 -1.89 -7.04
N VAL A 120 -2.88 -2.95 -7.56
CA VAL A 120 -2.24 -4.02 -6.81
C VAL A 120 -0.74 -3.77 -6.73
N THR A 121 -0.18 -3.88 -5.53
CA THR A 121 1.26 -3.94 -5.31
C THR A 121 1.62 -5.37 -4.95
N GLU A 122 2.36 -6.05 -5.82
CA GLU A 122 2.82 -7.42 -5.56
C GLU A 122 4.01 -7.43 -4.60
N ARG A 123 4.15 -8.52 -3.81
CA ARG A 123 5.32 -8.73 -2.97
C ARG A 123 6.55 -8.94 -3.82
N ALA A 124 7.64 -8.25 -3.45
CA ALA A 124 8.95 -8.45 -4.04
C ALA A 124 9.78 -9.38 -3.15
N ALA A 125 10.34 -10.43 -3.72
CA ALA A 125 11.24 -11.31 -2.99
C ALA A 125 12.57 -10.60 -2.68
N VAL A 126 13.05 -10.77 -1.45
CA VAL A 126 14.36 -10.28 -1.00
C VAL A 126 15.31 -11.42 -0.60
N VAL A 127 14.75 -12.58 -0.29
CA VAL A 127 15.49 -13.80 0.06
C VAL A 127 14.75 -15.02 -0.50
N ALA A 128 15.51 -16.01 -0.96
CA ALA A 128 15.00 -17.32 -1.35
C ALA A 128 15.39 -18.37 -0.30
N VAL A 129 14.43 -18.88 0.45
CA VAL A 129 14.66 -19.87 1.51
C VAL A 129 14.52 -21.26 0.97
N THR A 130 15.52 -22.11 1.18
CA THR A 130 15.51 -23.50 0.73
C THR A 130 14.56 -24.35 1.57
N ILE A 131 13.65 -25.09 0.90
CA ILE A 131 12.73 -26.07 1.49
C ILE A 131 12.80 -27.35 0.65
N GLY A 132 13.52 -28.37 1.14
CA GLY A 132 13.78 -29.55 0.34
C GLY A 132 14.51 -29.19 -0.95
N GLU A 133 13.94 -29.50 -2.09
CA GLU A 133 14.49 -29.21 -3.42
C GLU A 133 13.95 -27.89 -4.02
N ARG A 134 13.09 -27.16 -3.29
CA ARG A 134 12.43 -25.95 -3.77
C ARG A 134 12.83 -24.73 -2.96
N TYR A 135 12.42 -23.58 -3.44
CA TYR A 135 12.68 -22.28 -2.83
C TYR A 135 11.39 -21.58 -2.48
N GLU A 136 11.32 -21.11 -1.25
CA GLU A 136 10.27 -20.25 -0.75
C GLU A 136 10.72 -18.80 -0.86
N LEU A 137 9.99 -17.98 -1.58
CA LEU A 137 10.30 -16.56 -1.76
C LEU A 137 9.73 -15.78 -0.60
N VAL A 138 10.57 -15.00 0.05
CA VAL A 138 10.26 -14.20 1.24
C VAL A 138 10.47 -12.72 0.92
N ASP A 139 9.50 -11.89 1.32
CA ASP A 139 9.55 -10.44 1.13
C ASP A 139 10.27 -9.71 2.27
N ALA A 140 10.36 -8.38 2.16
CA ALA A 140 11.00 -7.52 3.15
C ALA A 140 10.32 -7.54 4.55
N ALA A 141 9.07 -7.97 4.65
CA ALA A 141 8.36 -8.14 5.92
C ALA A 141 8.57 -9.54 6.55
N GLY A 142 9.33 -10.42 5.89
CA GLY A 142 9.52 -11.80 6.32
C GLY A 142 8.33 -12.71 5.98
N VAL A 143 7.46 -12.28 5.07
CA VAL A 143 6.30 -13.06 4.63
C VAL A 143 6.68 -13.95 3.45
N SER A 144 6.47 -15.24 3.62
CA SER A 144 6.57 -16.20 2.53
C SER A 144 5.34 -16.12 1.63
N PHE A 145 5.54 -15.90 0.33
CA PHE A 145 4.42 -15.64 -0.57
C PHE A 145 4.39 -16.50 -1.83
N ARG A 146 5.47 -17.22 -2.14
CA ARG A 146 5.54 -18.09 -3.31
C ARG A 146 6.55 -19.19 -3.12
N ILE A 147 6.28 -20.36 -3.66
CA ILE A 147 7.23 -21.47 -3.79
C ILE A 147 7.59 -21.64 -5.27
N THR A 148 8.87 -21.85 -5.57
CA THR A 148 9.40 -22.03 -6.92
C THR A 148 10.43 -23.16 -6.94
N ASP A 149 10.56 -23.86 -8.07
CA ASP A 149 11.54 -24.94 -8.24
C ASP A 149 12.95 -24.41 -8.53
N ARG A 150 13.05 -23.14 -8.99
CA ARG A 150 14.34 -22.48 -9.25
C ARG A 150 14.46 -21.21 -8.46
N ARG A 151 15.66 -21.00 -7.89
CA ARG A 151 15.98 -19.71 -7.24
C ARG A 151 16.05 -18.62 -8.29
N PRO A 152 15.33 -17.50 -8.14
CA PRO A 152 15.50 -16.34 -9.00
C PRO A 152 16.93 -15.77 -8.91
N ASP A 153 17.47 -15.34 -10.03
CA ASP A 153 18.80 -14.75 -10.09
C ASP A 153 18.87 -13.48 -9.24
N GLY A 154 20.04 -13.26 -8.62
CA GLY A 154 20.29 -12.09 -7.78
C GLY A 154 19.68 -12.15 -6.37
N LEU A 155 18.84 -13.13 -6.03
CA LEU A 155 18.35 -13.29 -4.68
C LEU A 155 19.34 -14.07 -3.81
N PRO A 156 19.66 -13.59 -2.59
CA PRO A 156 20.40 -14.38 -1.61
C PRO A 156 19.65 -15.66 -1.27
N GLN A 157 20.40 -16.76 -1.19
CA GLN A 157 19.84 -18.02 -0.70
C GLN A 157 19.91 -18.06 0.81
N ALA A 158 18.86 -18.57 1.48
CA ALA A 158 18.87 -18.80 2.91
C ALA A 158 18.45 -20.23 3.26
N LYS A 159 18.99 -20.75 4.37
CA LYS A 159 18.56 -21.97 5.02
C LYS A 159 18.14 -21.63 6.45
N VAL A 160 16.86 -21.74 6.72
CA VAL A 160 16.27 -21.36 8.00
C VAL A 160 15.67 -22.60 8.67
N GLY A 161 16.07 -22.81 9.92
CA GLY A 161 15.60 -23.91 10.76
C GLY A 161 15.06 -23.44 12.11
N GLY A 162 14.77 -24.41 12.98
CA GLY A 162 14.39 -24.17 14.38
C GLY A 162 12.91 -23.89 14.62
N PRO A 163 12.50 -23.90 15.88
CA PRO A 163 11.08 -23.84 16.27
C PRO A 163 10.44 -22.47 16.10
N ARG A 164 11.23 -21.38 16.05
CA ARG A 164 10.76 -20.00 15.87
C ARG A 164 11.03 -19.49 14.46
N ARG A 165 10.66 -20.31 13.46
CA ARG A 165 10.98 -20.06 12.05
C ARG A 165 10.56 -18.67 11.56
N ASP A 166 9.39 -18.18 11.93
CA ASP A 166 8.89 -16.87 11.48
C ASP A 166 9.73 -15.70 12.05
N VAL A 167 10.18 -15.81 13.30
CA VAL A 167 11.08 -14.81 13.91
C VAL A 167 12.44 -14.86 13.23
N THR A 168 12.94 -16.08 13.01
CA THR A 168 14.23 -16.30 12.35
C THR A 168 14.22 -15.78 10.91
N LEU A 169 13.13 -15.96 10.16
CA LEU A 169 12.95 -15.41 8.82
C LEU A 169 13.06 -13.88 8.82
N ARG A 170 12.37 -13.20 9.74
CA ARG A 170 12.47 -11.74 9.86
C ARG A 170 13.90 -11.29 10.16
N SER A 171 14.61 -12.00 11.04
CA SER A 171 16.02 -11.70 11.33
C SER A 171 16.92 -11.89 10.10
N VAL A 172 16.73 -12.98 9.34
CA VAL A 172 17.48 -13.23 8.09
C VAL A 172 17.21 -12.15 7.05
N VAL A 173 15.96 -11.74 6.90
CA VAL A 173 15.57 -10.63 5.99
C VAL A 173 16.22 -9.32 6.43
N ALA A 174 16.20 -9.00 7.74
CA ALA A 174 16.84 -7.79 8.26
C ALA A 174 18.36 -7.80 8.03
N VAL A 175 19.03 -8.93 8.25
CA VAL A 175 20.46 -9.09 7.93
C VAL A 175 20.70 -8.91 6.43
N SER A 176 19.91 -9.57 5.58
CA SER A 176 20.04 -9.45 4.12
C SER A 176 19.88 -8.02 3.62
N ALA A 177 18.96 -7.26 4.22
CA ALA A 177 18.70 -5.85 3.88
C ALA A 177 19.86 -4.93 4.32
N ALA A 178 20.49 -5.21 5.46
CA ALA A 178 21.60 -4.44 5.99
C ALA A 178 22.95 -4.73 5.29
N LEU A 179 23.02 -5.78 4.46
CA LEU A 179 24.25 -6.08 3.71
C LEU A 179 24.46 -5.03 2.61
N PRO A 180 25.61 -4.32 2.59
CA PRO A 180 26.01 -3.47 1.47
C PRO A 180 26.09 -4.28 0.17
N ASP A 181 25.90 -3.63 -0.98
CA ASP A 181 25.90 -4.29 -2.29
C ASP A 181 27.20 -5.08 -2.56
N GLN A 182 28.33 -4.56 -2.07
CA GLN A 182 29.64 -5.23 -2.16
C GLN A 182 29.69 -6.58 -1.43
N LEU A 183 28.98 -6.72 -0.31
CA LEU A 183 28.87 -7.98 0.45
C LEU A 183 27.75 -8.84 -0.09
N ARG A 184 26.61 -8.26 -0.40
CA ARG A 184 25.41 -8.96 -0.87
C ARG A 184 25.71 -9.84 -2.10
N GLY A 185 26.46 -9.30 -3.07
CA GLY A 185 26.89 -10.04 -4.26
C GLY A 185 27.83 -11.21 -3.98
N ARG A 186 28.47 -11.24 -2.80
CA ARG A 186 29.42 -12.28 -2.38
C ARG A 186 28.84 -13.30 -1.42
N VAL A 187 27.65 -13.06 -0.88
CA VAL A 187 26.96 -14.01 0.01
C VAL A 187 26.30 -15.10 -0.82
N ARG A 188 26.82 -16.31 -0.70
CA ARG A 188 26.26 -17.51 -1.33
C ARG A 188 25.08 -18.06 -0.56
N LEU A 189 25.18 -18.12 0.79
CA LEU A 189 24.17 -18.70 1.67
C LEU A 189 24.11 -17.96 3.00
N ILE A 190 22.88 -17.66 3.45
CA ILE A 190 22.60 -17.21 4.81
C ILE A 190 22.03 -18.41 5.58
N SER A 191 22.68 -18.85 6.63
CA SER A 191 22.21 -19.94 7.49
C SER A 191 21.73 -19.41 8.82
N ALA A 192 20.57 -19.87 9.31
CA ALA A 192 20.04 -19.47 10.60
C ALA A 192 19.27 -20.62 11.27
N ALA A 193 19.76 -21.10 12.40
CA ALA A 193 19.08 -22.08 13.22
C ALA A 193 18.15 -21.40 14.26
N SER A 194 18.45 -20.14 14.61
CA SER A 194 17.67 -19.29 15.50
C SER A 194 17.82 -17.82 15.10
N PRO A 195 17.01 -16.88 15.64
CA PRO A 195 17.16 -15.45 15.38
C PRO A 195 18.54 -14.88 15.74
N ASP A 196 19.24 -15.54 16.67
CA ASP A 196 20.51 -15.10 17.24
C ASP A 196 21.72 -15.92 16.75
N SER A 197 21.50 -16.88 15.85
CA SER A 197 22.55 -17.71 15.27
C SER A 197 22.53 -17.66 13.75
N ILE A 198 22.82 -16.48 13.21
CA ILE A 198 22.88 -16.23 11.78
C ILE A 198 24.34 -16.31 11.35
N GLY A 199 24.60 -17.07 10.29
CA GLY A 199 25.89 -17.18 9.63
C GLY A 199 25.77 -16.85 8.14
N LEU A 200 26.86 -16.34 7.55
CA LEU A 200 26.96 -16.10 6.12
C LEU A 200 28.09 -16.95 5.55
N ASP A 201 27.81 -17.67 4.48
CA ASP A 201 28.82 -18.33 3.66
C ASP A 201 29.08 -17.49 2.42
N LEU A 202 30.33 -17.06 2.22
CA LEU A 202 30.68 -16.29 1.04
C LEU A 202 31.05 -17.21 -0.14
N ASP A 203 31.03 -16.68 -1.35
CA ASP A 203 31.41 -17.34 -2.58
C ASP A 203 32.89 -17.85 -2.56
N SER A 204 33.76 -17.12 -1.85
CA SER A 204 35.15 -17.45 -1.62
C SER A 204 35.38 -18.62 -0.65
N GLY A 205 34.31 -19.21 -0.08
CA GLY A 205 34.37 -20.24 0.97
C GLY A 205 34.60 -19.71 2.38
N VAL A 206 34.74 -18.40 2.55
CA VAL A 206 34.87 -17.73 3.84
C VAL A 206 33.55 -17.80 4.60
N LYS A 207 33.61 -18.02 5.89
CA LYS A 207 32.45 -18.04 6.80
C LYS A 207 32.41 -16.78 7.64
N VAL A 208 31.22 -16.27 7.88
CA VAL A 208 30.98 -15.13 8.76
C VAL A 208 29.98 -15.54 9.84
N VAL A 209 30.38 -15.42 11.09
CA VAL A 209 29.50 -15.54 12.24
C VAL A 209 28.87 -14.17 12.47
N TRP A 210 27.55 -14.05 12.14
CA TRP A 210 26.84 -12.78 12.26
C TRP A 210 26.14 -12.62 13.61
N GLY A 211 25.63 -13.73 14.16
CA GLY A 211 24.85 -13.73 15.39
C GLY A 211 23.41 -13.23 15.17
N SER A 212 22.99 -12.23 15.94
CA SER A 212 21.63 -11.64 15.81
C SER A 212 21.56 -10.59 14.70
N ALA A 213 20.34 -10.17 14.34
CA ALA A 213 20.10 -9.06 13.40
C ALA A 213 20.37 -7.68 14.01
N GLU A 214 20.63 -7.60 15.31
CA GLU A 214 20.91 -6.33 15.98
C GLU A 214 22.22 -5.71 15.49
N ARG A 215 22.22 -4.39 15.35
CA ARG A 215 23.38 -3.60 14.89
C ARG A 215 23.99 -4.09 13.57
N SER A 216 23.15 -4.63 12.67
CA SER A 216 23.60 -5.21 11.40
C SER A 216 24.40 -4.24 10.54
N ASP A 217 24.04 -2.96 10.52
CA ASP A 217 24.78 -1.93 9.79
C ASP A 217 26.23 -1.83 10.32
N ARG A 218 26.39 -1.79 11.65
CA ARG A 218 27.71 -1.75 12.28
C ARG A 218 28.52 -3.02 12.02
N LYS A 219 27.87 -4.19 12.08
CA LYS A 219 28.50 -5.49 11.76
C LYS A 219 29.00 -5.52 10.31
N ALA A 220 28.23 -4.97 9.37
CA ALA A 220 28.60 -4.88 7.97
C ALA A 220 29.83 -3.98 7.76
N GLU A 221 29.89 -2.82 8.42
CA GLU A 221 31.07 -1.93 8.38
C GLU A 221 32.32 -2.62 8.92
N VAL A 222 32.18 -3.26 10.09
CA VAL A 222 33.29 -3.99 10.74
C VAL A 222 33.75 -5.13 9.87
N LEU A 223 32.84 -5.92 9.30
CA LEU A 223 33.19 -7.02 8.39
C LEU A 223 33.98 -6.52 7.19
N LEU A 224 33.54 -5.44 6.53
CA LEU A 224 34.25 -4.85 5.38
C LEU A 224 35.65 -4.41 5.76
N ALA A 225 35.86 -3.86 6.96
CA ALA A 225 37.17 -3.48 7.44
C ALA A 225 38.06 -4.71 7.70
N LEU A 226 37.52 -5.76 8.32
CA LEU A 226 38.23 -7.00 8.62
C LEU A 226 38.63 -7.77 7.35
N MET A 227 37.80 -7.77 6.31
CA MET A 227 38.06 -8.46 5.04
C MET A 227 39.25 -7.91 4.26
N ARG A 228 39.86 -6.81 4.70
CA ARG A 228 41.14 -6.34 4.19
C ARG A 228 42.30 -7.25 4.60
N ARG A 229 42.10 -8.08 5.63
CA ARG A 229 43.05 -9.10 6.08
C ARG A 229 42.43 -10.48 5.80
N PRO A 230 43.06 -11.34 5.01
CA PRO A 230 42.51 -12.65 4.67
C PRO A 230 42.37 -13.52 5.93
N ALA A 231 41.17 -14.10 6.10
CA ALA A 231 40.89 -15.09 7.15
C ALA A 231 39.88 -16.11 6.62
N GLU A 232 39.78 -17.26 7.27
CA GLU A 232 38.79 -18.29 6.95
C GLU A 232 37.43 -18.01 7.59
N VAL A 233 37.44 -17.44 8.78
CA VAL A 233 36.24 -17.12 9.56
C VAL A 233 36.35 -15.70 10.12
N TYR A 234 35.30 -14.91 9.93
CA TYR A 234 35.15 -13.63 10.60
C TYR A 234 33.97 -13.72 11.57
N ASP A 235 34.18 -13.41 12.83
CA ASP A 235 33.13 -13.30 13.82
C ASP A 235 32.85 -11.82 14.11
N VAL A 236 31.66 -11.36 13.69
CA VAL A 236 31.17 -10.01 13.90
C VAL A 236 29.91 -10.01 14.79
N SER A 237 29.63 -11.12 15.48
CA SER A 237 28.47 -11.24 16.38
C SER A 237 28.48 -10.16 17.47
N ALA A 238 29.70 -9.81 17.96
CA ALA A 238 29.97 -8.68 18.83
C ALA A 238 30.83 -7.63 18.08
N PRO A 239 30.23 -6.64 17.39
CA PRO A 239 30.98 -5.77 16.49
C PRO A 239 31.99 -4.85 17.17
N ASP A 240 31.95 -4.71 18.48
CA ASP A 240 32.91 -3.94 19.26
C ASP A 240 34.18 -4.76 19.63
N LEU A 241 34.09 -6.10 19.56
CA LEU A 241 35.19 -7.06 19.82
C LEU A 241 35.19 -8.17 18.74
N PRO A 242 35.42 -7.81 17.47
CA PRO A 242 35.38 -8.77 16.38
C PRO A 242 36.58 -9.72 16.45
N VAL A 243 36.39 -10.97 16.00
CA VAL A 243 37.41 -12.00 16.00
C VAL A 243 37.62 -12.54 14.59
N THR A 244 38.85 -12.85 14.23
CA THR A 244 39.20 -13.54 12.98
C THR A 244 39.89 -14.85 13.30
N GLN A 245 39.57 -15.93 12.55
CA GLN A 245 40.19 -17.25 12.74
C GLN A 245 40.68 -17.80 11.39
N GLY A 246 41.82 -18.48 11.43
CA GLY A 246 42.45 -19.06 10.25
C GLY A 246 43.12 -18.01 9.36
N GLU A 247 44.32 -18.30 8.92
CA GLU A 247 45.02 -17.48 7.93
C GLU A 247 44.81 -18.15 6.56
N LYS A 248 44.10 -17.49 5.66
CA LYS A 248 43.91 -17.98 4.30
C LYS A 248 45.22 -17.76 3.54
N ARG A 249 45.99 -18.85 3.34
CA ARG A 249 47.20 -18.86 2.48
C ARG A 249 46.85 -18.70 1.00
#